data_98f3f573840e5d016d757acce97e5a1c
#
_entry.id   98f3f573840e5d016d757acce97e5a1c
#
_cell.length_a   1.000
_cell.length_b   1.000
_cell.length_c   1.000
_cell.angle_alpha   90.00
_cell.angle_beta   90.00
_cell.angle_gamma   90.00
#
_symmetry.space_group_name_H-M   'P 1'
#
loop_
_entity.id
_entity.type
_entity.pdbx_description
1 polymer ?
#
loop_
_entity_poly.entity_id
_entity_poly.type
_entity_poly.pdbx_seq_one_letter_code
_entity_poly.pdbx_strand_id
1 'polypeptide(L)'
;MKRRSLLKLTALGLAAPHIVRAEPSRVLRFIPQSDVTALDPVWTSVYVTRNHAYMVFDTLFSQDDDLRVKPQMVDGATVEQDGRLWKLTLRDGLLFHDNSPVLARDCVASIRRWAKRDAFGQTLMAFTDELSAPDDKTIQFRLKSPFPLLPEALGKVGNNMLPIMPERLANTDPFKQVTDMVGSGPFRFLADERVVGSRAVYARFEGYKPRPEGVASCTSGPKIVHFDRVVWDVIPDVATAAAAMQRGEADWWEQLSFDLLPLMKKAPDLRVSVVENTGNIGLMRFNELYPPFDNPAIRRALLPALNQADYMQAIAGDNKDSWRADVGFFAPGTPMASPVGMDAITGPRDLERARREIKAAGYDGAPVVLLSPSDYPRVSALANVAADMLSQCGLNVQLQQMDWGSVIQRRASKAAPDNGGWSAFFTTFTGIDMANPAINQALRGNGTAGWFGWPTAPKLESLRDAWFAAPDLASQQRIAADIQAQAFIDVPFLPLGEFLQPTVQRRDLKGTLNGMPLFWNVRRG
;
A
#
# COMPACT_ATOMS: atom_id res chain seq x y z
N MET A 1 -5.05 -98.28 12.94
CA MET A 1 -4.69 -97.30 11.89
C MET A 1 -4.86 -95.89 12.47
N LYS A 2 -3.73 -95.21 12.74
CA LYS A 2 -3.70 -93.92 13.44
C LYS A 2 -3.38 -92.83 12.43
N ARG A 3 -4.26 -91.83 12.30
CA ARG A 3 -3.98 -90.59 11.54
C ARG A 3 -3.66 -89.45 12.50
N ARG A 4 -2.43 -88.96 12.46
CA ARG A 4 -1.97 -87.77 13.19
C ARG A 4 -2.21 -86.59 12.27
N SER A 5 -3.00 -85.59 12.73
CA SER A 5 -3.20 -84.30 12.11
C SER A 5 -2.16 -83.31 12.59
N LEU A 6 -1.40 -82.74 11.70
CA LEU A 6 -0.50 -81.59 11.97
C LEU A 6 -1.31 -80.28 11.96
N LEU A 7 -1.30 -79.60 13.11
CA LEU A 7 -1.73 -78.22 13.23
C LEU A 7 -0.58 -77.32 12.76
N LYS A 8 -0.79 -76.55 11.64
CA LYS A 8 0.07 -75.44 11.25
C LYS A 8 -0.46 -74.19 11.93
N LEU A 9 0.28 -73.57 12.85
CA LEU A 9 0.05 -72.22 13.35
C LEU A 9 0.47 -71.23 12.26
N THR A 10 -0.50 -70.49 11.71
CA THR A 10 -0.27 -69.31 10.90
C THR A 10 -0.19 -68.09 11.82
N ALA A 11 1.00 -67.53 12.00
CA ALA A 11 1.17 -66.23 12.66
C ALA A 11 0.61 -65.12 11.79
N LEU A 12 -0.56 -64.54 12.15
CA LEU A 12 -1.03 -63.27 11.59
C LEU A 12 -0.16 -62.15 12.14
N GLY A 13 0.70 -61.60 11.30
CA GLY A 13 1.39 -60.35 11.58
C GLY A 13 0.36 -59.23 11.64
N LEU A 14 0.19 -58.64 12.81
CA LEU A 14 -0.52 -57.38 12.99
C LEU A 14 0.26 -56.27 12.26
N ALA A 15 -0.19 -55.90 11.03
CA ALA A 15 0.26 -54.71 10.36
C ALA A 15 -0.27 -53.49 11.16
N ALA A 16 0.59 -52.86 11.95
CA ALA A 16 0.28 -51.55 12.53
C ALA A 16 -0.01 -50.54 11.40
N PRO A 17 -1.10 -49.79 11.47
CA PRO A 17 -1.35 -48.76 10.49
C PRO A 17 -0.19 -47.73 10.55
N HIS A 18 0.58 -47.65 9.49
CA HIS A 18 1.49 -46.53 9.31
C HIS A 18 0.63 -45.28 9.27
N ILE A 19 0.69 -44.44 10.29
CA ILE A 19 0.19 -43.08 10.26
C ILE A 19 1.03 -42.37 9.21
N VAL A 20 0.53 -42.30 7.98
CA VAL A 20 1.07 -41.45 6.95
C VAL A 20 0.87 -40.02 7.49
N ARG A 21 1.90 -39.43 8.10
CA ARG A 21 1.93 -38.01 8.33
C ARG A 21 1.78 -37.38 6.95
N ALA A 22 0.62 -36.76 6.68
CA ALA A 22 0.46 -35.95 5.50
C ALA A 22 1.60 -34.92 5.50
N GLU A 23 2.39 -34.88 4.44
CA GLU A 23 3.38 -33.83 4.28
C GLU A 23 2.65 -32.49 4.37
N PRO A 24 3.22 -31.48 5.07
CA PRO A 24 2.58 -30.19 5.20
C PRO A 24 2.31 -29.65 3.80
N SER A 25 1.09 -29.16 3.59
CA SER A 25 0.69 -28.61 2.29
C SER A 25 1.69 -27.54 1.84
N ARG A 26 2.28 -27.71 0.68
CA ARG A 26 3.20 -26.74 0.05
C ARG A 26 2.45 -25.63 -0.69
N VAL A 27 1.14 -25.51 -0.46
CA VAL A 27 0.27 -24.47 -0.97
C VAL A 27 -0.17 -23.57 0.17
N LEU A 28 -0.01 -22.25 0.00
CA LEU A 28 -0.56 -21.24 0.88
C LEU A 28 -1.83 -20.65 0.26
N ARG A 29 -2.96 -20.72 0.99
CA ARG A 29 -4.24 -20.14 0.57
C ARG A 29 -4.47 -18.81 1.28
N PHE A 30 -4.65 -17.77 0.49
CA PHE A 30 -4.78 -16.38 0.97
C PHE A 30 -6.09 -15.76 0.51
N ILE A 31 -6.79 -15.09 1.41
CA ILE A 31 -7.97 -14.30 1.09
C ILE A 31 -7.52 -12.83 1.02
N PRO A 32 -7.40 -12.24 -0.18
CA PRO A 32 -6.99 -10.86 -0.37
C PRO A 32 -8.12 -9.87 -0.02
N GLN A 33 -7.75 -8.61 0.15
CA GLN A 33 -8.72 -7.52 0.40
C GLN A 33 -9.71 -7.31 -0.75
N SER A 34 -9.32 -7.64 -1.98
CA SER A 34 -10.15 -7.55 -3.20
C SER A 34 -9.51 -8.36 -4.32
N ASP A 35 -10.21 -8.52 -5.46
CA ASP A 35 -9.59 -9.07 -6.67
C ASP A 35 -8.50 -8.15 -7.22
N VAL A 36 -7.43 -8.76 -7.75
CA VAL A 36 -6.36 -8.05 -8.45
C VAL A 36 -6.76 -7.81 -9.92
N THR A 37 -7.57 -6.80 -10.15
CA THR A 37 -8.09 -6.48 -11.49
C THR A 37 -7.04 -5.87 -12.41
N ALA A 38 -6.11 -5.07 -11.86
CA ALA A 38 -4.97 -4.49 -12.56
C ALA A 38 -3.68 -5.13 -12.06
N LEU A 39 -2.85 -5.64 -12.98
CA LEU A 39 -1.60 -6.35 -12.63
C LEU A 39 -0.37 -5.44 -12.64
N ASP A 40 -0.42 -4.31 -13.32
CA ASP A 40 0.71 -3.40 -13.49
C ASP A 40 0.82 -2.37 -12.35
N PRO A 41 1.84 -2.47 -11.47
CA PRO A 41 2.00 -1.57 -10.33
C PRO A 41 2.43 -0.14 -10.71
N VAL A 42 2.92 0.06 -11.94
CA VAL A 42 3.22 1.41 -12.44
C VAL A 42 1.95 2.13 -12.84
N TRP A 43 0.96 1.40 -13.36
CA TRP A 43 -0.30 1.97 -13.84
C TRP A 43 -1.25 2.39 -12.71
N THR A 44 -1.28 1.65 -11.58
CA THR A 44 -2.22 1.89 -10.48
C THR A 44 -1.54 1.92 -9.12
N SER A 45 -2.14 2.66 -8.17
CA SER A 45 -1.71 2.74 -6.76
C SER A 45 -2.52 1.83 -5.82
N VAL A 46 -3.27 0.86 -6.34
CA VAL A 46 -4.13 -0.03 -5.53
C VAL A 46 -3.29 -1.06 -4.77
N TYR A 47 -3.55 -1.24 -3.47
CA TYR A 47 -2.74 -2.11 -2.60
C TYR A 47 -2.75 -3.59 -2.98
N VAL A 48 -3.86 -4.13 -3.49
CA VAL A 48 -3.87 -5.52 -3.97
C VAL A 48 -2.91 -5.71 -5.14
N THR A 49 -2.78 -4.70 -6.03
CA THR A 49 -1.77 -4.70 -7.10
C THR A 49 -0.35 -4.56 -6.55
N ARG A 50 -0.13 -3.76 -5.51
CA ARG A 50 1.15 -3.67 -4.80
C ARG A 50 1.56 -5.03 -4.23
N ASN A 51 0.64 -5.73 -3.54
CA ASN A 51 0.91 -7.03 -2.94
C ASN A 51 1.26 -8.08 -4.03
N HIS A 52 0.52 -8.07 -5.15
CA HIS A 52 0.85 -8.85 -6.34
C HIS A 52 2.24 -8.50 -6.88
N ALA A 53 2.55 -7.21 -6.99
CA ALA A 53 3.81 -6.75 -7.57
C ALA A 53 5.03 -7.21 -6.79
N TYR A 54 4.99 -7.20 -5.46
CA TYR A 54 6.10 -7.71 -4.64
C TYR A 54 6.31 -9.22 -4.75
N MET A 55 5.33 -9.99 -5.18
CA MET A 55 5.52 -11.40 -5.53
C MET A 55 6.25 -11.56 -6.87
N VAL A 56 5.84 -10.76 -7.87
CA VAL A 56 6.25 -10.92 -9.28
C VAL A 56 7.53 -10.16 -9.61
N PHE A 57 7.77 -9.02 -8.97
CA PHE A 57 8.91 -8.15 -9.25
C PHE A 57 9.80 -7.96 -8.03
N ASP A 58 11.11 -7.95 -8.23
CA ASP A 58 12.06 -7.48 -7.21
C ASP A 58 12.40 -6.01 -7.46
N THR A 59 13.12 -5.40 -6.51
CA THR A 59 13.47 -3.97 -6.49
C THR A 59 14.97 -3.78 -6.36
N LEU A 60 15.51 -2.65 -6.80
CA LEU A 60 16.95 -2.33 -6.69
C LEU A 60 17.37 -2.17 -5.24
N PHE A 61 16.58 -1.40 -4.49
CA PHE A 61 16.70 -1.24 -3.04
C PHE A 61 15.38 -1.64 -2.40
N SER A 62 15.35 -1.74 -1.09
CA SER A 62 14.22 -2.15 -0.25
C SER A 62 14.27 -1.39 1.06
N GLN A 63 13.28 -1.58 1.95
CA GLN A 63 13.27 -0.99 3.28
C GLN A 63 13.06 -2.05 4.35
N ASP A 64 13.70 -1.84 5.51
CA ASP A 64 13.46 -2.63 6.73
C ASP A 64 12.26 -2.08 7.52
N ASP A 65 11.95 -2.70 8.67
CA ASP A 65 10.83 -2.32 9.55
C ASP A 65 10.97 -0.90 10.14
N ASP A 66 12.21 -0.37 10.18
CA ASP A 66 12.50 1.00 10.62
C ASP A 66 12.45 2.02 9.45
N LEU A 67 11.98 1.60 8.28
CA LEU A 67 11.94 2.38 7.04
C LEU A 67 13.34 2.79 6.53
N ARG A 68 14.41 2.10 6.96
CA ARG A 68 15.75 2.35 6.46
C ARG A 68 15.98 1.61 5.16
N VAL A 69 16.52 2.33 4.17
CA VAL A 69 16.81 1.75 2.88
C VAL A 69 17.95 0.74 2.96
N LYS A 70 17.80 -0.38 2.24
CA LYS A 70 18.77 -1.47 2.14
C LYS A 70 18.95 -1.87 0.67
N PRO A 71 20.14 -2.24 0.22
CA PRO A 71 20.30 -2.81 -1.10
C PRO A 71 19.57 -4.15 -1.23
N GLN A 72 18.96 -4.41 -2.40
CA GLN A 72 18.24 -5.66 -2.68
C GLN A 72 18.80 -6.35 -3.94
N MET A 73 18.50 -5.88 -5.15
CA MET A 73 19.15 -6.37 -6.38
C MET A 73 20.52 -5.73 -6.61
N VAL A 74 20.76 -4.57 -6.02
CA VAL A 74 22.07 -3.88 -6.03
C VAL A 74 23.04 -4.59 -5.08
N ASP A 75 24.24 -4.87 -5.53
CA ASP A 75 25.34 -5.38 -4.71
C ASP A 75 26.01 -4.24 -3.94
N GLY A 76 26.38 -3.17 -4.65
CA GLY A 76 27.02 -2.00 -4.10
C GLY A 76 26.73 -0.72 -4.89
N ALA A 77 27.07 0.41 -4.28
CA ALA A 77 26.97 1.72 -4.90
C ALA A 77 28.26 2.50 -4.66
N THR A 78 28.75 3.21 -5.69
CA THR A 78 29.79 4.24 -5.56
C THR A 78 29.19 5.60 -5.82
N VAL A 79 29.64 6.59 -5.06
CA VAL A 79 29.20 7.98 -5.16
C VAL A 79 30.44 8.86 -5.38
N GLU A 80 30.47 9.54 -6.50
CA GLU A 80 31.59 10.35 -6.94
C GLU A 80 31.12 11.79 -7.24
N GLN A 81 32.08 12.70 -7.51
CA GLN A 81 31.79 14.09 -7.92
C GLN A 81 30.86 14.83 -6.94
N ASP A 82 31.17 14.76 -5.64
CA ASP A 82 30.41 15.40 -4.56
C ASP A 82 28.91 15.03 -4.59
N GLY A 83 28.61 13.74 -4.79
CA GLY A 83 27.24 13.21 -4.77
C GLY A 83 26.49 13.35 -6.09
N ARG A 84 27.14 13.77 -7.19
CA ARG A 84 26.50 13.96 -8.49
C ARG A 84 26.68 12.78 -9.46
N LEU A 85 27.56 11.84 -9.18
CA LEU A 85 27.72 10.64 -9.99
C LEU A 85 27.52 9.39 -9.13
N TRP A 86 26.44 8.68 -9.38
CA TRP A 86 26.13 7.41 -8.73
C TRP A 86 26.30 6.26 -9.72
N LYS A 87 26.96 5.20 -9.29
CA LYS A 87 27.06 3.94 -10.02
C LYS A 87 26.56 2.82 -9.12
N LEU A 88 25.51 2.14 -9.53
CA LEU A 88 24.89 1.03 -8.82
C LEU A 88 25.24 -0.25 -9.56
N THR A 89 25.85 -1.22 -8.87
CA THR A 89 26.26 -2.51 -9.46
C THR A 89 25.24 -3.58 -9.10
N LEU A 90 24.72 -4.29 -10.09
CA LEU A 90 23.80 -5.42 -9.89
C LEU A 90 24.52 -6.65 -9.34
N ARG A 91 23.85 -7.40 -8.45
CA ARG A 91 24.32 -8.72 -7.98
C ARG A 91 24.39 -9.71 -9.13
N ASP A 92 25.24 -10.73 -8.99
CA ASP A 92 25.36 -11.81 -9.96
C ASP A 92 24.17 -12.80 -9.93
N GLY A 93 23.82 -13.30 -11.11
CA GLY A 93 22.88 -14.40 -11.28
C GLY A 93 21.42 -14.03 -11.09
N LEU A 94 21.05 -12.76 -11.24
CA LEU A 94 19.68 -12.31 -11.27
C LEU A 94 19.01 -12.72 -12.58
N LEU A 95 17.83 -13.34 -12.49
CA LEU A 95 17.07 -13.82 -13.65
C LEU A 95 15.64 -13.28 -13.63
N PHE A 96 15.08 -13.09 -14.81
CA PHE A 96 13.65 -12.93 -15.01
C PHE A 96 12.94 -14.29 -15.06
N HIS A 97 11.61 -14.27 -14.97
CA HIS A 97 10.77 -15.48 -14.97
C HIS A 97 10.85 -16.31 -16.26
N ASP A 98 11.31 -15.72 -17.35
CA ASP A 98 11.60 -16.41 -18.63
C ASP A 98 13.05 -16.94 -18.69
N ASN A 99 13.78 -16.89 -17.57
CA ASN A 99 15.19 -17.28 -17.39
C ASN A 99 16.19 -16.40 -18.15
N SER A 100 15.78 -15.28 -18.76
CA SER A 100 16.74 -14.29 -19.26
C SER A 100 17.42 -13.55 -18.11
N PRO A 101 18.70 -13.13 -18.25
CA PRO A 101 19.41 -12.40 -17.22
C PRO A 101 18.81 -11.00 -17.04
N VAL A 102 18.79 -10.53 -15.80
CA VAL A 102 18.49 -9.12 -15.49
C VAL A 102 19.73 -8.28 -15.77
N LEU A 103 19.60 -7.28 -16.63
CA LEU A 103 20.69 -6.41 -17.03
C LEU A 103 20.41 -4.96 -16.62
N ALA A 104 21.45 -4.14 -16.53
CA ALA A 104 21.34 -2.73 -16.16
C ALA A 104 20.40 -1.94 -17.09
N ARG A 105 20.34 -2.27 -18.38
CA ARG A 105 19.41 -1.64 -19.34
C ARG A 105 17.94 -1.89 -18.98
N ASP A 106 17.61 -3.08 -18.45
CA ASP A 106 16.24 -3.40 -17.97
C ASP A 106 15.86 -2.51 -16.79
N CYS A 107 16.82 -2.32 -15.86
CA CYS A 107 16.64 -1.45 -14.71
C CYS A 107 16.46 0.01 -15.13
N VAL A 108 17.28 0.51 -16.07
CA VAL A 108 17.20 1.87 -16.62
C VAL A 108 15.83 2.11 -17.25
N ALA A 109 15.35 1.17 -18.07
CA ALA A 109 14.02 1.25 -18.69
C ALA A 109 12.89 1.24 -17.63
N SER A 110 13.00 0.34 -16.64
CA SER A 110 12.06 0.23 -15.53
C SER A 110 11.98 1.54 -14.72
N ILE A 111 13.14 2.14 -14.37
CA ILE A 111 13.20 3.42 -13.65
C ILE A 111 12.54 4.53 -14.47
N ARG A 112 12.85 4.63 -15.76
CA ARG A 112 12.28 5.65 -16.65
C ARG A 112 10.76 5.56 -16.74
N ARG A 113 10.22 4.33 -16.86
CA ARG A 113 8.77 4.09 -16.90
C ARG A 113 8.11 4.47 -15.59
N TRP A 114 8.62 3.94 -14.48
CA TRP A 114 8.10 4.18 -13.14
C TRP A 114 8.10 5.67 -12.79
N ALA A 115 9.18 6.39 -13.07
CA ALA A 115 9.34 7.80 -12.77
C ALA A 115 8.38 8.73 -13.55
N LYS A 116 7.69 8.24 -14.57
CA LYS A 116 6.60 9.00 -15.21
C LYS A 116 5.32 9.03 -14.39
N ARG A 117 5.16 8.08 -13.46
CA ARG A 117 3.92 7.89 -12.68
C ARG A 117 4.10 8.18 -11.19
N ASP A 118 5.25 7.86 -10.64
CA ASP A 118 5.53 8.00 -9.21
C ASP A 118 6.09 9.39 -8.89
N ALA A 119 5.57 10.02 -7.81
CA ALA A 119 5.96 11.36 -7.43
C ALA A 119 7.42 11.48 -6.97
N PHE A 120 7.93 10.45 -6.27
CA PHE A 120 9.34 10.43 -5.86
C PHE A 120 10.26 10.18 -7.06
N GLY A 121 9.84 9.28 -7.97
CA GLY A 121 10.51 9.05 -9.24
C GLY A 121 10.57 10.30 -10.11
N GLN A 122 9.49 11.07 -10.21
CA GLN A 122 9.47 12.37 -10.92
C GLN A 122 10.48 13.34 -10.30
N THR A 123 10.55 13.41 -8.97
CA THR A 123 11.55 14.25 -8.28
C THR A 123 12.96 13.78 -8.58
N LEU A 124 13.27 12.49 -8.44
CA LEU A 124 14.59 11.94 -8.78
C LEU A 124 14.99 12.30 -10.22
N MET A 125 14.09 12.14 -11.19
CA MET A 125 14.39 12.47 -12.59
C MET A 125 14.54 13.97 -12.86
N ALA A 126 13.91 14.85 -12.05
CA ALA A 126 14.15 16.29 -12.14
C ALA A 126 15.61 16.66 -11.76
N PHE A 127 16.19 15.95 -10.78
CA PHE A 127 17.59 16.07 -10.39
C PHE A 127 18.55 15.36 -11.36
N THR A 128 18.07 14.44 -12.19
CA THR A 128 18.89 13.61 -13.09
C THR A 128 19.17 14.37 -14.39
N ASP A 129 20.45 14.43 -14.77
CA ASP A 129 20.94 14.86 -16.07
C ASP A 129 20.96 13.67 -17.05
N GLU A 130 21.59 12.57 -16.63
CA GLU A 130 21.69 11.35 -17.42
C GLU A 130 21.41 10.11 -16.55
N LEU A 131 20.62 9.19 -17.08
CA LEU A 131 20.43 7.84 -16.56
C LEU A 131 20.83 6.84 -17.66
N SER A 132 21.86 6.05 -17.45
CA SER A 132 22.43 5.15 -18.45
C SER A 132 22.85 3.80 -17.87
N ALA A 133 23.11 2.84 -18.76
CA ALA A 133 23.68 1.54 -18.46
C ALA A 133 25.00 1.42 -19.29
N PRO A 134 26.15 1.83 -18.73
CA PRO A 134 27.44 1.77 -19.45
C PRO A 134 27.90 0.34 -19.75
N ASP A 135 27.43 -0.62 -18.97
CA ASP A 135 27.62 -2.05 -19.17
C ASP A 135 26.40 -2.85 -18.66
N ASP A 136 26.47 -4.18 -18.75
CA ASP A 136 25.35 -5.05 -18.39
C ASP A 136 24.99 -5.06 -16.89
N LYS A 137 25.87 -4.58 -16.01
CA LYS A 137 25.70 -4.62 -14.55
C LYS A 137 25.61 -3.25 -13.90
N THR A 138 26.05 -2.19 -14.56
CA THR A 138 26.17 -0.86 -13.97
C THR A 138 25.01 0.03 -14.40
N ILE A 139 24.24 0.53 -13.42
CA ILE A 139 23.26 1.58 -13.60
C ILE A 139 23.93 2.89 -13.16
N GLN A 140 23.99 3.87 -14.05
CA GLN A 140 24.66 5.14 -13.77
C GLN A 140 23.67 6.30 -13.79
N PHE A 141 23.70 7.10 -12.71
CA PHE A 141 23.04 8.40 -12.64
C PHE A 141 24.10 9.50 -12.63
N ARG A 142 23.98 10.42 -13.56
CA ARG A 142 24.61 11.73 -13.51
C ARG A 142 23.56 12.74 -13.09
N LEU A 143 23.80 13.44 -11.98
CA LEU A 143 22.86 14.37 -11.39
C LEU A 143 23.30 15.82 -11.64
N LYS A 144 22.32 16.71 -11.81
CA LYS A 144 22.51 18.17 -11.93
C LYS A 144 23.00 18.77 -10.61
N SER A 145 22.51 18.24 -9.49
CA SER A 145 22.92 18.56 -8.13
C SER A 145 22.84 17.31 -7.26
N PRO A 146 23.54 17.25 -6.11
CA PRO A 146 23.49 16.09 -5.21
C PRO A 146 22.05 15.74 -4.80
N PHE A 147 21.74 14.44 -4.79
CA PHE A 147 20.46 13.91 -4.36
C PHE A 147 20.70 12.69 -3.47
N PRO A 148 20.93 12.90 -2.17
CA PRO A 148 21.27 11.82 -1.24
C PRO A 148 20.16 10.78 -1.06
N LEU A 149 18.90 11.13 -1.39
CA LEU A 149 17.74 10.26 -1.28
C LEU A 149 17.52 9.33 -2.51
N LEU A 150 18.53 9.17 -3.36
CA LEU A 150 18.46 8.28 -4.54
C LEU A 150 18.16 6.83 -4.16
N PRO A 151 18.84 6.22 -3.17
CA PRO A 151 18.51 4.86 -2.73
C PRO A 151 17.09 4.76 -2.16
N GLU A 152 16.63 5.75 -1.40
CA GLU A 152 15.27 5.83 -0.84
C GLU A 152 14.22 5.88 -1.95
N ALA A 153 14.46 6.63 -3.02
CA ALA A 153 13.57 6.69 -4.17
C ALA A 153 13.47 5.32 -4.87
N LEU A 154 14.60 4.66 -5.12
CA LEU A 154 14.65 3.37 -5.80
C LEU A 154 14.23 2.18 -4.93
N GLY A 155 14.19 2.35 -3.60
CA GLY A 155 13.76 1.37 -2.61
C GLY A 155 12.42 1.68 -1.97
N LYS A 156 11.69 2.66 -2.48
CA LYS A 156 10.40 3.09 -1.95
C LYS A 156 9.45 1.90 -1.76
N VAL A 157 8.94 1.75 -0.56
CA VAL A 157 7.87 0.80 -0.20
C VAL A 157 6.52 1.53 -0.29
N GLY A 158 5.44 0.78 -0.43
CA GLY A 158 4.10 1.32 -0.53
C GLY A 158 3.51 1.16 -1.94
N ASN A 159 2.57 2.02 -2.29
CA ASN A 159 1.97 2.00 -3.63
C ASN A 159 2.97 2.46 -4.71
N ASN A 160 2.72 2.10 -5.96
CA ASN A 160 3.61 2.41 -7.10
C ASN A 160 5.09 2.11 -6.82
N MET A 161 5.40 0.91 -6.27
CA MET A 161 6.78 0.46 -6.10
C MET A 161 7.50 0.40 -7.45
N LEU A 162 8.83 0.49 -7.46
CA LEU A 162 9.63 0.36 -8.67
C LEU A 162 9.79 -1.13 -9.06
N PRO A 163 9.02 -1.67 -10.01
CA PRO A 163 9.15 -3.05 -10.45
C PRO A 163 10.29 -3.18 -11.46
N ILE A 164 11.24 -4.08 -11.23
CA ILE A 164 12.24 -4.39 -12.24
C ILE A 164 11.69 -5.45 -13.19
N MET A 165 11.52 -5.06 -14.44
CA MET A 165 10.95 -5.88 -15.52
C MET A 165 11.84 -5.85 -16.76
N PRO A 166 11.74 -6.81 -17.69
CA PRO A 166 12.48 -6.80 -18.94
C PRO A 166 12.27 -5.49 -19.72
N GLU A 167 13.32 -4.98 -20.35
CA GLU A 167 13.28 -3.73 -21.12
C GLU A 167 12.12 -3.69 -22.13
N ARG A 168 11.82 -4.82 -22.80
CA ARG A 168 10.69 -4.94 -23.72
C ARG A 168 9.33 -4.58 -23.09
N LEU A 169 9.15 -4.91 -21.81
CA LEU A 169 7.94 -4.57 -21.05
C LEU A 169 8.04 -3.16 -20.45
N ALA A 170 9.21 -2.80 -19.95
CA ALA A 170 9.46 -1.48 -19.37
C ALA A 170 9.34 -0.33 -20.38
N ASN A 171 9.51 -0.59 -21.67
CA ASN A 171 9.29 0.38 -22.76
C ASN A 171 7.81 0.57 -23.13
N THR A 172 6.88 -0.17 -22.47
CA THR A 172 5.44 0.11 -22.61
C THR A 172 5.13 1.51 -22.07
N ASP A 173 4.28 2.25 -22.78
CA ASP A 173 3.77 3.54 -22.36
C ASP A 173 3.32 3.49 -20.88
N PRO A 174 3.81 4.36 -19.98
CA PRO A 174 3.48 4.34 -18.56
C PRO A 174 1.98 4.57 -18.25
N PHE A 175 1.22 5.07 -19.22
CA PHE A 175 -0.24 5.24 -19.15
C PHE A 175 -1.03 4.06 -19.75
N LYS A 176 -0.34 3.01 -20.22
CA LYS A 176 -0.91 1.74 -20.66
C LYS A 176 -0.46 0.61 -19.74
N GLN A 177 -1.37 -0.33 -19.47
CA GLN A 177 -1.05 -1.48 -18.62
C GLN A 177 -0.13 -2.45 -19.34
N VAL A 178 0.89 -2.94 -18.65
CA VAL A 178 1.59 -4.18 -18.98
C VAL A 178 0.72 -5.35 -18.50
N THR A 179 0.46 -6.30 -19.36
CA THR A 179 -0.35 -7.50 -19.06
C THR A 179 0.47 -8.78 -19.00
N ASP A 180 1.67 -8.78 -19.60
CA ASP A 180 2.63 -9.88 -19.51
C ASP A 180 3.42 -9.76 -18.21
N MET A 181 3.21 -10.71 -17.29
CA MET A 181 3.77 -10.67 -15.93
C MET A 181 5.10 -11.43 -15.83
N VAL A 182 6.04 -11.11 -16.71
CA VAL A 182 7.43 -11.56 -16.61
C VAL A 182 8.19 -10.58 -15.69
N GLY A 183 8.46 -11.01 -14.48
CA GLY A 183 9.15 -10.22 -13.45
C GLY A 183 10.44 -10.85 -12.98
N SER A 184 11.07 -10.21 -12.01
CA SER A 184 12.36 -10.58 -11.38
C SER A 184 12.18 -11.11 -9.95
N GLY A 185 10.94 -11.24 -9.47
CA GLY A 185 10.60 -11.56 -8.09
C GLY A 185 10.59 -13.07 -7.76
N PRO A 186 10.33 -13.41 -6.48
CA PRO A 186 10.40 -14.78 -6.00
C PRO A 186 9.27 -15.70 -6.46
N PHE A 187 8.19 -15.15 -7.02
CA PHE A 187 7.05 -15.91 -7.51
C PHE A 187 6.67 -15.53 -8.94
N ARG A 188 6.31 -16.52 -9.74
CA ARG A 188 5.73 -16.34 -11.07
C ARG A 188 4.20 -16.28 -10.98
N PHE A 189 3.60 -15.32 -11.63
CA PHE A 189 2.15 -15.28 -11.84
C PHE A 189 1.72 -16.30 -12.90
N LEU A 190 0.69 -17.11 -12.59
CA LEU A 190 0.17 -18.11 -13.49
C LEU A 190 -1.11 -17.59 -14.17
N ALA A 191 -0.94 -16.96 -15.32
CA ALA A 191 -2.03 -16.31 -16.06
C ALA A 191 -3.14 -17.30 -16.46
N ASP A 192 -2.77 -18.52 -16.85
CA ASP A 192 -3.69 -19.57 -17.28
C ASP A 192 -4.56 -20.14 -16.15
N GLU A 193 -4.15 -19.91 -14.89
CA GLU A 193 -4.89 -20.34 -13.70
C GLU A 193 -5.67 -19.19 -13.04
N ARG A 194 -5.58 -17.98 -13.60
CA ARG A 194 -6.34 -16.84 -13.10
C ARG A 194 -7.80 -16.94 -13.51
N VAL A 195 -8.70 -16.71 -12.56
CA VAL A 195 -10.14 -16.52 -12.78
C VAL A 195 -10.50 -15.14 -12.23
N VAL A 196 -10.75 -14.19 -13.12
CA VAL A 196 -11.08 -12.80 -12.73
C VAL A 196 -12.28 -12.78 -11.79
N GLY A 197 -12.18 -12.02 -10.72
CA GLY A 197 -13.19 -11.94 -9.66
C GLY A 197 -13.21 -13.11 -8.68
N SER A 198 -12.38 -14.13 -8.87
CA SER A 198 -12.40 -15.34 -8.04
C SER A 198 -11.03 -15.80 -7.57
N ARG A 199 -10.03 -15.84 -8.46
CA ARG A 199 -8.74 -16.48 -8.12
C ARG A 199 -7.56 -15.87 -8.87
N ALA A 200 -6.43 -15.71 -8.15
CA ALA A 200 -5.10 -15.52 -8.73
C ALA A 200 -4.14 -16.56 -8.17
N VAL A 201 -3.22 -17.08 -9.00
CA VAL A 201 -2.30 -18.15 -8.61
C VAL A 201 -0.87 -17.77 -8.92
N TYR A 202 0.02 -18.10 -7.99
CA TYR A 202 1.45 -17.86 -8.08
C TYR A 202 2.23 -19.13 -7.78
N ALA A 203 3.29 -19.38 -8.53
CA ALA A 203 4.22 -20.48 -8.30
C ALA A 203 5.59 -19.93 -7.88
N ARG A 204 6.30 -20.64 -7.01
CA ARG A 204 7.69 -20.34 -6.69
C ARG A 204 8.51 -20.29 -7.98
N PHE A 205 9.38 -19.29 -8.09
CA PHE A 205 10.36 -19.22 -9.16
C PHE A 205 11.67 -19.85 -8.70
N GLU A 206 11.99 -21.01 -9.24
CA GLU A 206 13.20 -21.76 -8.85
C GLU A 206 14.50 -21.04 -9.22
N GLY A 207 14.47 -20.18 -10.25
CA GLY A 207 15.60 -19.35 -10.68
C GLY A 207 15.82 -18.11 -9.81
N TYR A 208 14.91 -17.80 -8.84
CA TYR A 208 15.09 -16.66 -7.97
C TYR A 208 16.29 -16.84 -7.03
N LYS A 209 17.17 -15.82 -7.01
CA LYS A 209 18.36 -15.82 -6.16
C LYS A 209 18.16 -14.88 -4.96
N PRO A 210 17.80 -15.40 -3.78
CA PRO A 210 17.69 -14.56 -2.58
C PRO A 210 18.99 -13.81 -2.29
N ARG A 211 18.88 -12.61 -1.70
CA ARG A 211 20.05 -11.91 -1.17
C ARG A 211 20.66 -12.75 -0.04
N PRO A 212 21.99 -13.02 -0.03
CA PRO A 212 22.57 -13.85 1.02
C PRO A 212 22.77 -13.11 2.34
N GLU A 213 22.90 -11.78 2.30
CA GLU A 213 23.19 -10.97 3.48
C GLU A 213 21.92 -10.37 4.11
N GLY A 214 22.04 -10.08 5.41
CA GLY A 214 21.02 -9.39 6.19
C GLY A 214 19.99 -10.34 6.82
N VAL A 215 18.99 -9.73 7.44
CA VAL A 215 17.83 -10.39 8.03
C VAL A 215 16.60 -9.92 7.29
N ALA A 216 15.67 -10.82 7.02
CA ALA A 216 14.41 -10.46 6.41
C ALA A 216 13.60 -9.53 7.32
N SER A 217 13.29 -8.34 6.84
CA SER A 217 12.58 -7.28 7.55
C SER A 217 11.84 -6.44 6.53
N CYS A 218 10.53 -6.32 6.63
CA CYS A 218 9.65 -5.72 5.64
C CYS A 218 10.00 -6.23 4.22
N THR A 219 10.45 -5.36 3.30
CA THR A 219 10.82 -5.75 1.93
C THR A 219 12.30 -6.10 1.76
N SER A 220 13.11 -5.93 2.82
CA SER A 220 14.57 -6.11 2.77
C SER A 220 15.05 -7.49 3.19
N GLY A 221 16.31 -7.81 2.80
CA GLY A 221 17.01 -9.05 3.17
C GLY A 221 16.64 -10.26 2.33
N PRO A 222 16.96 -11.47 2.84
CA PRO A 222 16.69 -12.72 2.12
C PRO A 222 15.19 -12.96 1.91
N LYS A 223 14.76 -13.11 0.67
CA LYS A 223 13.38 -13.48 0.30
C LYS A 223 13.31 -15.00 0.07
N ILE A 224 13.21 -15.76 1.16
CA ILE A 224 13.20 -17.23 1.10
C ILE A 224 11.78 -17.73 0.92
N VAL A 225 11.53 -18.46 -0.17
CA VAL A 225 10.21 -19.02 -0.48
C VAL A 225 10.12 -20.45 0.05
N HIS A 226 9.12 -20.70 0.92
CA HIS A 226 8.87 -22.01 1.51
C HIS A 226 7.67 -22.75 0.91
N PHE A 227 6.76 -22.04 0.26
CA PHE A 227 5.60 -22.62 -0.42
C PHE A 227 5.85 -22.75 -1.93
N ASP A 228 5.45 -23.84 -2.53
CA ASP A 228 5.56 -24.02 -3.98
C ASP A 228 4.53 -23.16 -4.73
N ARG A 229 3.39 -22.94 -4.07
CA ARG A 229 2.27 -22.17 -4.65
C ARG A 229 1.64 -21.27 -3.60
N VAL A 230 1.19 -20.09 -4.05
CA VAL A 230 0.30 -19.20 -3.30
C VAL A 230 -0.96 -19.01 -4.13
N VAL A 231 -2.10 -19.32 -3.54
CA VAL A 231 -3.41 -19.18 -4.17
C VAL A 231 -4.17 -18.05 -3.46
N TRP A 232 -4.55 -17.04 -4.20
CA TRP A 232 -5.43 -15.98 -3.73
C TRP A 232 -6.86 -16.34 -4.09
N ASP A 233 -7.68 -16.66 -3.11
CA ASP A 233 -9.10 -16.94 -3.28
C ASP A 233 -9.89 -15.69 -2.85
N VAL A 234 -10.57 -15.05 -3.80
CA VAL A 234 -11.36 -13.84 -3.56
C VAL A 234 -12.70 -14.23 -2.95
N ILE A 235 -12.90 -13.88 -1.69
CA ILE A 235 -14.12 -14.19 -0.92
C ILE A 235 -14.69 -12.87 -0.39
N PRO A 236 -15.60 -12.21 -1.12
CA PRO A 236 -16.13 -10.90 -0.73
C PRO A 236 -17.01 -10.93 0.51
N ASP A 237 -17.76 -12.03 0.73
CA ASP A 237 -18.61 -12.18 1.90
C ASP A 237 -17.78 -12.52 3.15
N VAL A 238 -17.84 -11.65 4.16
CA VAL A 238 -17.03 -11.76 5.38
C VAL A 238 -17.38 -12.97 6.24
N ALA A 239 -18.65 -13.45 6.23
CA ALA A 239 -19.06 -14.63 6.98
C ALA A 239 -18.52 -15.90 6.31
N THR A 240 -18.54 -15.94 4.98
CA THR A 240 -17.94 -17.01 4.18
C THR A 240 -16.42 -17.06 4.38
N ALA A 241 -15.72 -15.92 4.37
CA ALA A 241 -14.29 -15.84 4.65
C ALA A 241 -13.95 -16.34 6.06
N ALA A 242 -14.75 -15.94 7.07
CA ALA A 242 -14.59 -16.41 8.44
C ALA A 242 -14.76 -17.94 8.56
N ALA A 243 -15.79 -18.49 7.90
CA ALA A 243 -16.04 -19.93 7.87
C ALA A 243 -14.89 -20.70 7.17
N ALA A 244 -14.35 -20.18 6.06
CA ALA A 244 -13.20 -20.76 5.37
C ALA A 244 -11.95 -20.81 6.27
N MET A 245 -11.68 -19.74 7.04
CA MET A 245 -10.61 -19.72 8.02
C MET A 245 -10.81 -20.77 9.13
N GLN A 246 -12.03 -20.87 9.69
CA GLN A 246 -12.35 -21.80 10.76
C GLN A 246 -12.28 -23.27 10.32
N ARG A 247 -12.67 -23.57 9.07
CA ARG A 247 -12.59 -24.94 8.50
C ARG A 247 -11.20 -25.30 7.99
N GLY A 248 -10.24 -24.35 7.98
CA GLY A 248 -8.90 -24.58 7.43
C GLY A 248 -8.85 -24.65 5.90
N GLU A 249 -9.84 -24.08 5.22
CA GLU A 249 -9.89 -23.95 3.76
C GLU A 249 -9.04 -22.78 3.27
N ALA A 250 -8.73 -21.81 4.15
CA ALA A 250 -7.79 -20.73 3.94
C ALA A 250 -6.77 -20.65 5.08
N ASP A 251 -5.57 -20.16 4.79
CA ASP A 251 -4.45 -20.07 5.71
C ASP A 251 -4.23 -18.66 6.25
N TRP A 252 -4.54 -17.65 5.45
CA TRP A 252 -4.32 -16.25 5.79
C TRP A 252 -5.42 -15.38 5.16
N TRP A 253 -6.12 -14.63 5.98
CA TRP A 253 -7.10 -13.61 5.55
C TRP A 253 -6.55 -12.21 5.84
N GLU A 254 -6.31 -11.43 4.77
CA GLU A 254 -5.62 -10.14 4.82
C GLU A 254 -6.31 -9.12 5.73
N GLN A 255 -7.61 -8.95 5.58
CA GLN A 255 -8.35 -7.86 6.22
C GLN A 255 -9.58 -8.39 6.95
N LEU A 256 -9.37 -8.83 8.21
CA LEU A 256 -10.45 -9.22 9.09
C LEU A 256 -11.41 -8.04 9.36
N SER A 257 -12.71 -8.26 9.23
CA SER A 257 -13.71 -7.32 9.73
C SER A 257 -13.65 -7.19 11.25
N PHE A 258 -13.72 -5.97 11.76
CA PHE A 258 -13.67 -5.71 13.21
C PHE A 258 -14.82 -6.40 13.96
N ASP A 259 -16.01 -6.51 13.35
CA ASP A 259 -17.17 -7.20 13.94
C ASP A 259 -16.89 -8.69 14.22
N LEU A 260 -16.05 -9.32 13.40
CA LEU A 260 -15.68 -10.74 13.55
C LEU A 260 -14.43 -10.95 14.41
N LEU A 261 -13.77 -9.88 14.85
CA LEU A 261 -12.56 -9.94 15.68
C LEU A 261 -12.75 -10.80 16.95
N PRO A 262 -13.85 -10.67 17.75
CA PRO A 262 -14.05 -11.51 18.93
C PRO A 262 -14.22 -13.01 18.59
N LEU A 263 -14.84 -13.32 17.46
CA LEU A 263 -15.05 -14.69 16.97
C LEU A 263 -13.71 -15.33 16.57
N MET A 264 -12.90 -14.62 15.77
CA MET A 264 -11.60 -15.13 15.29
C MET A 264 -10.58 -15.28 16.42
N LYS A 265 -10.58 -14.38 17.42
CA LYS A 265 -9.70 -14.47 18.59
C LYS A 265 -9.97 -15.71 19.45
N LYS A 266 -11.21 -16.23 19.47
CA LYS A 266 -11.60 -17.42 20.22
C LYS A 266 -11.24 -18.75 19.51
N ALA A 267 -10.96 -18.73 18.22
CA ALA A 267 -10.65 -19.93 17.46
C ALA A 267 -9.24 -20.44 17.81
N PRO A 268 -9.10 -21.69 18.32
CA PRO A 268 -7.82 -22.18 18.85
C PRO A 268 -6.71 -22.32 17.80
N ASP A 269 -7.10 -22.60 16.54
CA ASP A 269 -6.17 -22.82 15.42
C ASP A 269 -5.81 -21.53 14.67
N LEU A 270 -6.39 -20.39 15.08
CA LEU A 270 -6.18 -19.11 14.43
C LEU A 270 -5.39 -18.15 15.32
N ARG A 271 -4.66 -17.26 14.67
CA ARG A 271 -3.98 -16.12 15.28
C ARG A 271 -4.45 -14.85 14.60
N VAL A 272 -4.90 -13.89 15.41
CA VAL A 272 -5.19 -12.52 14.96
C VAL A 272 -3.99 -11.65 15.32
N SER A 273 -3.53 -10.85 14.35
CA SER A 273 -2.42 -9.90 14.52
C SER A 273 -2.62 -8.68 13.65
N VAL A 274 -1.81 -7.66 13.86
CA VAL A 274 -1.64 -6.53 12.94
C VAL A 274 -0.31 -6.73 12.24
N VAL A 275 -0.29 -6.62 10.92
CA VAL A 275 0.93 -6.75 10.09
C VAL A 275 1.46 -5.38 9.70
N GLU A 276 0.56 -4.44 9.39
CA GLU A 276 0.92 -3.06 9.06
C GLU A 276 0.87 -2.18 10.32
N ASN A 277 2.00 -2.05 10.99
CA ASN A 277 2.11 -1.34 12.28
C ASN A 277 2.06 0.18 12.14
N THR A 278 2.25 0.72 10.93
CA THR A 278 2.10 2.16 10.66
C THR A 278 0.64 2.58 10.46
N GLY A 279 -0.28 1.62 10.59
CA GLY A 279 -1.72 1.82 10.52
C GLY A 279 -2.24 2.18 9.13
N ASN A 280 -3.53 2.48 9.08
CA ASN A 280 -4.23 2.97 7.90
C ASN A 280 -4.93 4.27 8.25
N ILE A 281 -4.60 5.34 7.56
CA ILE A 281 -5.16 6.68 7.80
C ILE A 281 -6.29 6.90 6.82
N GLY A 282 -7.49 7.18 7.37
CA GLY A 282 -8.65 7.60 6.60
C GLY A 282 -8.49 9.03 6.12
N LEU A 283 -8.93 9.32 4.92
CA LEU A 283 -8.95 10.69 4.42
C LEU A 283 -10.19 11.00 3.57
N MET A 284 -10.65 12.24 3.69
CA MET A 284 -11.63 12.86 2.80
C MET A 284 -10.87 13.77 1.83
N ARG A 285 -10.87 13.40 0.56
CA ARG A 285 -10.19 14.13 -0.51
C ARG A 285 -11.15 15.06 -1.23
N PHE A 286 -10.81 16.33 -1.29
CA PHE A 286 -11.58 17.35 -2.00
C PHE A 286 -11.26 17.38 -3.49
N ASN A 287 -12.24 17.74 -4.31
CA ASN A 287 -12.03 18.18 -5.68
C ASN A 287 -11.90 19.70 -5.66
N GLU A 288 -10.68 20.19 -5.86
CA GLU A 288 -10.38 21.63 -5.80
C GLU A 288 -10.51 22.33 -7.18
N LEU A 289 -11.06 21.65 -8.19
CA LEU A 289 -11.32 22.26 -9.49
C LEU A 289 -12.65 23.04 -9.52
N TYR A 290 -13.56 22.78 -8.58
CA TYR A 290 -14.93 23.31 -8.60
C TYR A 290 -15.43 23.69 -7.20
N PRO A 291 -16.38 24.64 -7.12
CA PRO A 291 -17.10 24.94 -5.88
C PRO A 291 -17.77 23.70 -5.27
N PRO A 292 -17.90 23.65 -3.93
CA PRO A 292 -17.43 24.68 -2.99
C PRO A 292 -15.97 24.48 -2.54
N PHE A 293 -15.32 23.37 -2.92
CA PHE A 293 -14.02 23.00 -2.37
C PHE A 293 -12.81 23.56 -3.13
N ASP A 294 -13.01 24.32 -4.22
CA ASP A 294 -11.99 25.20 -4.78
C ASP A 294 -11.65 26.36 -3.82
N ASN A 295 -12.57 26.73 -2.92
CA ASN A 295 -12.37 27.76 -1.92
C ASN A 295 -11.68 27.19 -0.65
N PRO A 296 -10.40 27.55 -0.36
CA PRO A 296 -9.70 27.05 0.82
C PRO A 296 -10.32 27.54 2.14
N ALA A 297 -11.07 28.65 2.16
CA ALA A 297 -11.76 29.10 3.37
C ALA A 297 -12.89 28.13 3.77
N ILE A 298 -13.61 27.54 2.82
CA ILE A 298 -14.63 26.53 3.09
C ILE A 298 -13.96 25.24 3.63
N ARG A 299 -12.85 24.81 3.03
CA ARG A 299 -12.13 23.64 3.51
C ARG A 299 -11.61 23.81 4.95
N ARG A 300 -11.04 24.99 5.27
CA ARG A 300 -10.60 25.31 6.64
C ARG A 300 -11.75 25.37 7.64
N ALA A 301 -12.90 25.86 7.23
CA ALA A 301 -14.08 25.96 8.07
C ALA A 301 -14.61 24.58 8.54
N LEU A 302 -14.19 23.49 7.90
CA LEU A 302 -14.52 22.12 8.32
C LEU A 302 -13.63 21.60 9.46
N LEU A 303 -12.44 22.16 9.68
CA LEU A 303 -11.51 21.68 10.71
C LEU A 303 -12.11 21.67 12.12
N PRO A 304 -12.77 22.72 12.63
CA PRO A 304 -13.38 22.70 13.95
C PRO A 304 -14.59 21.76 14.09
N ALA A 305 -15.17 21.30 12.98
CA ALA A 305 -16.26 20.32 12.98
C ALA A 305 -15.75 18.87 13.01
N LEU A 306 -14.47 18.64 12.67
CA LEU A 306 -13.89 17.31 12.57
C LEU A 306 -13.74 16.66 13.95
N ASN A 307 -14.28 15.45 14.10
CA ASN A 307 -14.00 14.57 15.23
C ASN A 307 -13.53 13.21 14.69
N GLN A 308 -12.24 12.97 14.70
CA GLN A 308 -11.65 11.74 14.14
C GLN A 308 -12.14 10.47 14.87
N ALA A 309 -12.52 10.59 16.16
CA ALA A 309 -13.05 9.44 16.90
C ALA A 309 -14.36 8.90 16.30
N ASP A 310 -15.24 9.75 15.78
CA ASP A 310 -16.49 9.31 15.15
C ASP A 310 -16.22 8.41 13.93
N TYR A 311 -15.25 8.78 13.11
CA TYR A 311 -14.82 8.01 11.93
C TYR A 311 -14.20 6.68 12.33
N MET A 312 -13.35 6.70 13.35
CA MET A 312 -12.63 5.51 13.79
C MET A 312 -13.54 4.53 14.51
N GLN A 313 -14.50 5.01 15.30
CA GLN A 313 -15.55 4.18 15.91
C GLN A 313 -16.44 3.54 14.84
N ALA A 314 -16.79 4.27 13.79
CA ALA A 314 -17.57 3.73 12.68
C ALA A 314 -16.83 2.62 11.91
N ILE A 315 -15.49 2.62 11.88
CA ILE A 315 -14.68 1.58 11.22
C ILE A 315 -14.39 0.40 12.16
N ALA A 316 -13.91 0.69 13.40
CA ALA A 316 -13.23 -0.27 14.27
C ALA A 316 -13.94 -0.46 15.62
N GLY A 317 -15.09 0.19 15.84
CA GLY A 317 -15.86 0.13 17.08
C GLY A 317 -15.16 0.85 18.24
N ASP A 318 -15.55 0.51 19.47
CA ASP A 318 -15.13 1.24 20.67
C ASP A 318 -13.75 0.83 21.20
N ASN A 319 -13.12 -0.20 20.63
CA ASN A 319 -11.81 -0.67 21.09
C ASN A 319 -10.70 0.32 20.73
N LYS A 320 -10.27 1.13 21.70
CA LYS A 320 -9.22 2.14 21.56
C LYS A 320 -7.85 1.59 21.14
N ASP A 321 -7.57 0.30 21.37
CA ASP A 321 -6.31 -0.33 20.91
C ASP A 321 -6.30 -0.55 19.39
N SER A 322 -7.44 -0.42 18.74
CA SER A 322 -7.59 -0.67 17.30
C SER A 322 -7.49 0.59 16.45
N TRP A 323 -7.44 1.79 17.06
CA TRP A 323 -7.41 3.05 16.34
C TRP A 323 -6.86 4.21 17.16
N ARG A 324 -6.54 5.30 16.48
CA ARG A 324 -6.08 6.57 17.05
C ARG A 324 -6.84 7.75 16.44
N ALA A 325 -7.17 8.72 17.27
CA ALA A 325 -7.48 10.08 16.87
C ALA A 325 -6.18 10.95 16.98
N ASP A 326 -6.31 12.24 16.74
CA ASP A 326 -5.20 13.21 16.77
C ASP A 326 -4.10 12.88 15.74
N VAL A 327 -4.55 12.51 14.54
CA VAL A 327 -3.71 12.17 13.40
C VAL A 327 -3.64 13.35 12.43
N GLY A 328 -2.42 13.83 12.15
CA GLY A 328 -2.17 14.91 11.21
C GLY A 328 -1.98 14.42 9.77
N PHE A 329 -1.16 15.16 9.02
CA PHE A 329 -0.87 14.86 7.62
C PHE A 329 0.27 13.85 7.42
N PHE A 330 1.02 13.53 8.47
CA PHE A 330 2.03 12.46 8.51
C PHE A 330 1.63 11.39 9.52
N ALA A 331 1.94 10.14 9.19
CA ALA A 331 1.56 8.99 10.01
C ALA A 331 2.19 9.03 11.40
N PRO A 332 1.42 8.79 12.48
CA PRO A 332 1.93 8.72 13.83
C PRO A 332 3.05 7.67 13.97
N GLY A 333 4.07 8.01 14.76
CA GLY A 333 5.23 7.13 14.98
C GLY A 333 6.26 7.12 13.86
N THR A 334 6.02 7.83 12.75
CA THR A 334 7.04 8.03 11.69
C THR A 334 7.92 9.26 11.98
N PRO A 335 9.12 9.35 11.39
CA PRO A 335 10.05 10.44 11.69
C PRO A 335 9.54 11.85 11.40
N MET A 336 8.56 12.00 10.49
CA MET A 336 8.02 13.32 10.10
C MET A 336 6.72 13.68 10.84
N ALA A 337 6.19 12.81 11.69
CA ALA A 337 5.02 13.12 12.52
C ALA A 337 5.33 14.30 13.46
N SER A 338 4.39 15.23 13.57
CA SER A 338 4.56 16.47 14.35
C SER A 338 3.24 16.89 14.99
N PRO A 339 3.25 17.50 16.19
CA PRO A 339 2.07 18.10 16.79
C PRO A 339 1.74 19.50 16.24
N VAL A 340 2.55 20.07 15.38
CA VAL A 340 2.39 21.44 14.87
C VAL A 340 1.09 21.60 14.10
N GLY A 341 0.26 22.58 14.47
CA GLY A 341 -1.03 22.87 13.86
C GLY A 341 -2.17 21.92 14.23
N MET A 342 -1.91 20.91 15.07
CA MET A 342 -2.92 19.93 15.47
C MET A 342 -4.08 20.52 16.27
N ASP A 343 -3.87 21.67 16.92
CA ASP A 343 -4.92 22.44 17.61
C ASP A 343 -6.12 22.77 16.71
N ALA A 344 -5.92 22.80 15.41
CA ALA A 344 -6.99 22.98 14.43
C ALA A 344 -8.06 21.86 14.46
N ILE A 345 -7.71 20.65 14.94
CA ILE A 345 -8.58 19.46 14.92
C ILE A 345 -8.68 18.74 16.28
N THR A 346 -7.86 19.09 17.27
CA THR A 346 -7.82 18.41 18.58
C THR A 346 -8.66 19.14 19.66
N GLY A 347 -9.20 20.30 19.33
CA GLY A 347 -10.10 21.04 20.21
C GLY A 347 -11.50 20.42 20.31
N PRO A 348 -12.35 20.96 21.20
CA PRO A 348 -13.75 20.57 21.23
C PRO A 348 -14.43 20.83 19.87
N ARG A 349 -15.22 19.84 19.40
CA ARG A 349 -15.98 19.96 18.17
C ARG A 349 -16.91 21.17 18.18
N ASP A 350 -16.84 22.03 17.17
CA ASP A 350 -17.64 23.26 17.07
C ASP A 350 -18.33 23.37 15.69
N LEU A 351 -19.48 22.70 15.58
CA LEU A 351 -20.30 22.72 14.37
C LEU A 351 -20.90 24.11 14.07
N GLU A 352 -21.22 24.89 15.10
CA GLU A 352 -21.78 26.23 14.94
C GLU A 352 -20.73 27.20 14.37
N ARG A 353 -19.50 27.09 14.82
CA ARG A 353 -18.37 27.84 14.24
C ARG A 353 -18.20 27.46 12.78
N ALA A 354 -18.14 26.16 12.48
CA ALA A 354 -17.98 25.67 11.10
C ALA A 354 -19.10 26.22 10.18
N ARG A 355 -20.35 26.15 10.64
CA ARG A 355 -21.51 26.66 9.88
C ARG A 355 -21.39 28.18 9.60
N ARG A 356 -21.04 28.97 10.60
CA ARG A 356 -20.83 30.41 10.44
C ARG A 356 -19.70 30.73 9.45
N GLU A 357 -18.55 30.03 9.58
CA GLU A 357 -17.38 30.26 8.71
C GLU A 357 -17.65 29.81 7.26
N ILE A 358 -18.35 28.69 7.03
CA ILE A 358 -18.76 28.24 5.69
C ILE A 358 -19.66 29.28 5.01
N LYS A 359 -20.66 29.81 5.75
CA LYS A 359 -21.53 30.87 5.24
C LYS A 359 -20.75 32.15 4.94
N ALA A 360 -19.86 32.56 5.83
CA ALA A 360 -19.00 33.73 5.65
C ALA A 360 -18.03 33.58 4.47
N ALA A 361 -17.61 32.34 4.16
CA ALA A 361 -16.79 32.02 2.99
C ALA A 361 -17.56 32.02 1.66
N GLY A 362 -18.88 32.30 1.70
CA GLY A 362 -19.69 32.49 0.50
C GLY A 362 -20.33 31.21 -0.06
N TYR A 363 -20.49 30.16 0.74
CA TYR A 363 -21.23 28.98 0.28
C TYR A 363 -22.68 29.31 -0.04
N ASP A 364 -23.12 29.00 -1.25
CA ASP A 364 -24.39 29.38 -1.86
C ASP A 364 -25.47 28.30 -1.84
N GLY A 365 -25.17 27.11 -1.26
CA GLY A 365 -26.08 25.97 -1.22
C GLY A 365 -25.90 24.99 -2.40
N ALA A 366 -24.86 25.15 -3.22
CA ALA A 366 -24.55 24.24 -4.32
C ALA A 366 -24.42 22.77 -3.81
N PRO A 367 -24.87 21.78 -4.60
CA PRO A 367 -24.76 20.37 -4.21
C PRO A 367 -23.33 19.92 -3.99
N VAL A 368 -23.09 19.20 -2.87
CA VAL A 368 -21.81 18.59 -2.54
C VAL A 368 -21.90 17.08 -2.80
N VAL A 369 -21.36 16.64 -3.94
CA VAL A 369 -21.43 15.25 -4.39
C VAL A 369 -20.31 14.45 -3.73
N LEU A 370 -20.67 13.51 -2.86
CA LEU A 370 -19.74 12.60 -2.18
C LEU A 370 -19.78 11.21 -2.83
N LEU A 371 -18.63 10.67 -3.19
CA LEU A 371 -18.52 9.29 -3.70
C LEU A 371 -18.35 8.31 -2.55
N SER A 372 -19.23 7.30 -2.45
CA SER A 372 -19.20 6.27 -1.41
C SER A 372 -19.23 4.87 -2.03
N PRO A 373 -18.28 3.96 -1.70
CA PRO A 373 -18.35 2.59 -2.19
C PRO A 373 -19.37 1.78 -1.39
N SER A 374 -20.22 1.01 -2.08
CA SER A 374 -21.20 0.12 -1.46
C SER A 374 -20.63 -1.23 -1.03
N ASP A 375 -19.51 -1.64 -1.64
CA ASP A 375 -18.82 -2.93 -1.48
C ASP A 375 -17.49 -2.84 -0.70
N TYR A 376 -17.19 -1.67 -0.12
CA TYR A 376 -15.99 -1.45 0.69
C TYR A 376 -16.32 -0.80 2.04
N PRO A 377 -16.77 -1.59 3.04
CA PRO A 377 -17.42 -1.11 4.26
C PRO A 377 -16.66 -0.01 5.02
N ARG A 378 -15.34 -0.12 5.14
CA ARG A 378 -14.52 0.87 5.86
C ARG A 378 -14.54 2.25 5.20
N VAL A 379 -14.42 2.28 3.87
CA VAL A 379 -14.46 3.54 3.13
C VAL A 379 -15.89 4.09 3.09
N SER A 380 -16.90 3.21 3.02
CA SER A 380 -18.30 3.60 3.16
C SER A 380 -18.61 4.22 4.53
N ALA A 381 -18.04 3.68 5.61
CA ALA A 381 -18.18 4.25 6.95
C ALA A 381 -17.62 5.68 7.02
N LEU A 382 -16.43 5.92 6.45
CA LEU A 382 -15.87 7.27 6.35
C LEU A 382 -16.82 8.24 5.63
N ALA A 383 -17.39 7.80 4.50
CA ALA A 383 -18.29 8.62 3.69
C ALA A 383 -19.58 8.96 4.43
N ASN A 384 -20.16 8.00 5.16
CA ASN A 384 -21.39 8.20 5.91
C ASN A 384 -21.21 9.19 7.08
N VAL A 385 -20.13 9.04 7.87
CA VAL A 385 -19.81 9.98 8.96
C VAL A 385 -19.56 11.38 8.42
N ALA A 386 -18.84 11.49 7.30
CA ALA A 386 -18.59 12.78 6.67
C ALA A 386 -19.86 13.43 6.10
N ALA A 387 -20.76 12.63 5.51
CA ALA A 387 -22.03 13.14 5.00
C ALA A 387 -22.89 13.76 6.12
N ASP A 388 -22.93 13.12 7.29
CA ASP A 388 -23.60 13.65 8.47
C ASP A 388 -22.93 14.94 8.96
N MET A 389 -21.61 14.92 9.17
CA MET A 389 -20.84 16.10 9.61
C MET A 389 -21.03 17.30 8.67
N LEU A 390 -20.92 17.09 7.36
CA LEU A 390 -21.07 18.16 6.37
C LEU A 390 -22.50 18.71 6.34
N SER A 391 -23.50 17.85 6.46
CA SER A 391 -24.93 18.24 6.56
C SER A 391 -25.19 19.08 7.82
N GLN A 392 -24.61 18.67 8.96
CA GLN A 392 -24.68 19.45 10.19
C GLN A 392 -23.96 20.79 10.09
N CYS A 393 -22.95 20.91 9.25
CA CYS A 393 -22.28 22.18 8.93
C CYS A 393 -23.09 23.05 7.94
N GLY A 394 -24.23 22.57 7.44
CA GLY A 394 -25.12 23.32 6.54
C GLY A 394 -24.80 23.17 5.06
N LEU A 395 -23.99 22.17 4.67
CA LEU A 395 -23.73 21.87 3.27
C LEU A 395 -24.84 20.97 2.69
N ASN A 396 -25.17 21.16 1.41
CA ASN A 396 -26.19 20.42 0.66
C ASN A 396 -25.59 19.10 0.12
N VAL A 397 -25.54 18.08 0.98
CA VAL A 397 -24.84 16.82 0.70
C VAL A 397 -25.66 15.88 -0.18
N GLN A 398 -25.01 15.35 -1.23
CA GLN A 398 -25.52 14.29 -2.08
C GLN A 398 -24.57 13.09 -2.00
N LEU A 399 -24.88 12.10 -1.17
CA LEU A 399 -24.11 10.87 -1.06
C LEU A 399 -24.48 9.92 -2.20
N GLN A 400 -23.53 9.65 -3.10
CA GLN A 400 -23.71 8.77 -4.25
C GLN A 400 -22.98 7.45 -4.02
N GLN A 401 -23.77 6.37 -3.87
CA GLN A 401 -23.27 5.02 -3.65
C GLN A 401 -23.04 4.29 -4.99
N MET A 402 -21.89 3.61 -5.11
CA MET A 402 -21.52 2.79 -6.25
C MET A 402 -20.49 1.74 -5.81
N ASP A 403 -20.14 0.77 -6.66
CA ASP A 403 -19.05 -0.16 -6.35
C ASP A 403 -17.69 0.55 -6.33
N TRP A 404 -16.72 -0.04 -5.62
CA TRP A 404 -15.38 0.57 -5.46
C TRP A 404 -14.67 0.81 -6.79
N GLY A 405 -14.83 -0.11 -7.76
CA GLY A 405 -14.24 0.05 -9.09
C GLY A 405 -14.77 1.30 -9.80
N SER A 406 -16.08 1.56 -9.70
CA SER A 406 -16.73 2.77 -10.21
C SER A 406 -16.24 4.04 -9.50
N VAL A 407 -16.03 4.01 -8.16
CA VAL A 407 -15.42 5.12 -7.42
C VAL A 407 -14.01 5.40 -7.95
N ILE A 408 -13.19 4.37 -8.14
CA ILE A 408 -11.81 4.50 -8.67
C ILE A 408 -11.79 5.16 -10.05
N GLN A 409 -12.71 4.80 -10.93
CA GLN A 409 -12.80 5.40 -12.25
C GLN A 409 -13.33 6.84 -12.18
N ARG A 410 -14.41 7.06 -11.41
CA ARG A 410 -15.07 8.36 -11.35
C ARG A 410 -14.21 9.44 -10.68
N ARG A 411 -13.41 9.11 -9.65
CA ARG A 411 -12.48 10.06 -9.02
C ARG A 411 -11.42 10.61 -9.98
N ALA A 412 -11.14 9.91 -11.08
CA ALA A 412 -10.23 10.37 -12.11
C ALA A 412 -10.88 11.39 -13.08
N SER A 413 -12.20 11.52 -13.07
CA SER A 413 -12.92 12.49 -13.89
C SER A 413 -12.67 13.92 -13.41
N LYS A 414 -12.33 14.80 -14.33
CA LYS A 414 -12.22 16.25 -14.12
C LYS A 414 -13.50 16.99 -14.50
N ALA A 415 -14.61 16.29 -14.72
CA ALA A 415 -15.90 16.92 -14.99
C ALA A 415 -16.42 17.64 -13.73
N ALA A 416 -17.24 18.66 -13.93
CA ALA A 416 -17.92 19.35 -12.83
C ALA A 416 -18.93 18.42 -12.12
N PRO A 417 -19.22 18.64 -10.84
CA PRO A 417 -20.12 17.77 -10.07
C PRO A 417 -21.52 17.58 -10.70
N ASP A 418 -22.07 18.59 -11.32
CA ASP A 418 -23.35 18.58 -12.04
C ASP A 418 -23.28 17.83 -13.40
N ASN A 419 -22.08 17.61 -13.94
CA ASN A 419 -21.83 16.91 -15.19
C ASN A 419 -21.21 15.50 -14.97
N GLY A 420 -21.62 14.81 -13.88
CA GLY A 420 -21.15 13.48 -13.56
C GLY A 420 -19.80 13.44 -12.85
N GLY A 421 -19.24 14.59 -12.48
CA GLY A 421 -18.06 14.71 -11.60
C GLY A 421 -18.39 14.47 -10.13
N TRP A 422 -17.58 15.03 -9.23
CA TRP A 422 -17.66 14.81 -7.79
C TRP A 422 -17.09 16.00 -7.02
N SER A 423 -17.48 16.16 -5.74
CA SER A 423 -16.97 17.20 -4.84
C SER A 423 -15.96 16.64 -3.83
N ALA A 424 -16.20 15.42 -3.30
CA ALA A 424 -15.23 14.73 -2.46
C ALA A 424 -15.36 13.21 -2.60
N PHE A 425 -14.24 12.49 -2.34
CA PHE A 425 -14.22 11.05 -2.20
C PHE A 425 -13.41 10.63 -0.96
N PHE A 426 -13.56 9.38 -0.58
CA PHE A 426 -12.93 8.81 0.60
C PHE A 426 -12.00 7.67 0.20
N THR A 427 -10.93 7.50 0.98
CA THR A 427 -9.99 6.40 0.83
C THR A 427 -9.15 6.26 2.10
N THR A 428 -8.30 5.24 2.14
CA THR A 428 -7.30 5.07 3.18
C THR A 428 -5.91 4.99 2.57
N PHE A 429 -4.91 5.52 3.27
CA PHE A 429 -3.51 5.25 2.99
C PHE A 429 -2.86 4.53 4.15
N THR A 430 -1.93 3.62 3.87
CA THR A 430 -1.07 3.06 4.92
C THR A 430 -0.16 4.14 5.48
N GLY A 431 0.24 4.02 6.73
CA GLY A 431 1.16 4.99 7.33
C GLY A 431 2.50 5.06 6.60
N ILE A 432 2.94 3.96 5.98
CA ILE A 432 4.13 3.96 5.11
C ILE A 432 3.97 4.98 3.97
N ASP A 433 2.82 5.04 3.31
CA ASP A 433 2.57 6.00 2.21
C ASP A 433 2.43 7.45 2.69
N MET A 434 2.31 7.67 3.98
CA MET A 434 2.21 8.99 4.61
C MET A 434 3.39 9.31 5.53
N ALA A 435 4.49 8.57 5.45
CA ALA A 435 5.61 8.69 6.37
C ALA A 435 6.47 9.94 6.14
N ASN A 436 6.51 10.50 4.94
CA ASN A 436 7.32 11.68 4.61
C ASN A 436 6.81 12.40 3.35
N PRO A 437 7.29 13.65 3.09
CA PRO A 437 6.87 14.45 1.93
C PRO A 437 7.19 13.84 0.55
N ALA A 438 8.18 12.95 0.46
CA ALA A 438 8.58 12.33 -0.81
C ALA A 438 7.50 11.39 -1.35
N ILE A 439 6.88 10.62 -0.45
CA ILE A 439 5.93 9.55 -0.79
C ILE A 439 4.47 9.91 -0.55
N ASN A 440 4.18 10.91 0.28
CA ASN A 440 2.80 11.33 0.57
C ASN A 440 2.20 12.10 -0.61
N GLN A 441 1.64 11.35 -1.57
CA GLN A 441 1.03 11.95 -2.76
C GLN A 441 -0.22 12.78 -2.46
N ALA A 442 -0.90 12.56 -1.32
CA ALA A 442 -2.07 13.32 -0.94
C ALA A 442 -1.73 14.76 -0.52
N LEU A 443 -0.48 15.03 -0.11
CA LEU A 443 0.03 16.37 0.20
C LEU A 443 0.54 17.15 -1.02
N ARG A 444 0.54 16.56 -2.24
CA ARG A 444 0.99 17.28 -3.42
C ARG A 444 0.01 18.38 -3.79
N GLY A 445 0.53 19.59 -3.97
CA GLY A 445 -0.20 20.80 -4.37
C GLY A 445 0.12 21.30 -5.77
N ASN A 446 0.45 20.39 -6.71
CA ASN A 446 0.90 20.70 -8.07
C ASN A 446 -0.24 20.72 -9.11
N GLY A 447 -1.47 21.00 -8.70
CA GLY A 447 -2.63 21.17 -9.55
C GLY A 447 -2.97 19.94 -10.38
N THR A 448 -3.33 20.13 -11.64
CA THR A 448 -3.79 19.03 -12.53
C THR A 448 -2.74 17.98 -12.87
N ALA A 449 -1.48 18.20 -12.53
CA ALA A 449 -0.41 17.22 -12.61
C ALA A 449 -0.33 16.32 -11.37
N GLY A 450 -1.02 16.70 -10.28
CA GLY A 450 -1.07 15.96 -9.03
C GLY A 450 -2.07 14.81 -9.02
N TRP A 451 -2.17 14.19 -7.83
CA TRP A 451 -3.14 13.15 -7.56
C TRP A 451 -4.58 13.72 -7.58
N PHE A 452 -5.57 12.85 -7.72
CA PHE A 452 -7.00 13.20 -7.81
C PHE A 452 -7.41 14.23 -6.75
N GLY A 453 -8.29 15.16 -7.14
CA GLY A 453 -8.65 16.32 -6.34
C GLY A 453 -7.86 17.59 -6.71
N TRP A 454 -6.67 17.42 -7.28
CA TRP A 454 -5.87 18.43 -7.98
C TRP A 454 -5.64 19.75 -7.22
N PRO A 455 -5.21 19.70 -5.94
CA PRO A 455 -4.98 20.94 -5.18
C PRO A 455 -3.85 21.75 -5.78
N THR A 456 -4.03 23.06 -5.72
CA THR A 456 -3.01 24.03 -6.11
C THR A 456 -2.51 24.74 -4.86
N ALA A 457 -1.33 24.33 -4.35
CA ALA A 457 -0.74 24.81 -3.10
C ALA A 457 0.76 25.10 -3.28
N PRO A 458 1.13 26.23 -3.91
CA PRO A 458 2.54 26.53 -4.25
C PRO A 458 3.46 26.56 -3.02
N LYS A 459 2.95 26.98 -1.86
CA LYS A 459 3.73 27.01 -0.62
C LYS A 459 4.06 25.60 -0.12
N LEU A 460 3.12 24.65 -0.21
CA LEU A 460 3.39 23.25 0.11
C LEU A 460 4.46 22.66 -0.83
N GLU A 461 4.37 22.90 -2.14
CA GLU A 461 5.39 22.43 -3.09
C GLU A 461 6.76 23.07 -2.81
N SER A 462 6.84 24.36 -2.51
CA SER A 462 8.09 25.05 -2.13
C SER A 462 8.71 24.47 -0.86
N LEU A 463 7.91 24.16 0.16
CA LEU A 463 8.38 23.50 1.40
C LEU A 463 8.84 22.07 1.11
N ARG A 464 8.15 21.36 0.24
CA ARG A 464 8.56 20.03 -0.20
C ARG A 464 9.90 20.04 -0.92
N ASP A 465 10.15 21.01 -1.81
CA ASP A 465 11.44 21.19 -2.46
C ASP A 465 12.55 21.49 -1.44
N ALA A 466 12.28 22.34 -0.45
CA ALA A 466 13.20 22.60 0.66
C ALA A 466 13.48 21.34 1.48
N TRP A 467 12.49 20.48 1.69
CA TRP A 467 12.66 19.21 2.39
C TRP A 467 13.64 18.26 1.65
N PHE A 468 13.56 18.19 0.32
CA PHE A 468 14.51 17.40 -0.48
C PHE A 468 15.94 17.96 -0.43
N ALA A 469 16.08 19.28 -0.25
CA ALA A 469 17.38 19.95 -0.16
C ALA A 469 17.94 19.95 1.28
N ALA A 470 17.20 19.46 2.27
CA ALA A 470 17.60 19.48 3.66
C ALA A 470 18.83 18.59 3.91
N PRO A 471 19.87 19.06 4.63
CA PRO A 471 21.14 18.37 4.78
C PRO A 471 21.08 17.16 5.74
N ASP A 472 20.11 17.13 6.63
CA ASP A 472 20.00 16.12 7.69
C ASP A 472 18.55 15.88 8.14
N LEU A 473 18.35 14.81 8.89
CA LEU A 473 17.04 14.40 9.41
C LEU A 473 16.38 15.48 10.28
N ALA A 474 17.14 16.18 11.13
CA ALA A 474 16.59 17.22 12.01
C ALA A 474 16.03 18.40 11.20
N SER A 475 16.71 18.77 10.11
CA SER A 475 16.24 19.79 9.16
C SER A 475 15.01 19.30 8.40
N GLN A 476 15.00 18.05 7.95
CA GLN A 476 13.83 17.43 7.32
C GLN A 476 12.61 17.41 8.25
N GLN A 477 12.79 17.10 9.53
CA GLN A 477 11.73 17.11 10.53
C GLN A 477 11.14 18.51 10.74
N ARG A 478 11.98 19.54 10.85
CA ARG A 478 11.52 20.94 10.97
C ARG A 478 10.68 21.35 9.75
N ILE A 479 11.17 21.07 8.55
CA ILE A 479 10.46 21.42 7.31
C ILE A 479 9.17 20.60 7.18
N ALA A 480 9.16 19.34 7.61
CA ALA A 480 7.93 18.53 7.63
C ALA A 480 6.88 19.10 8.60
N ALA A 481 7.31 19.66 9.74
CA ALA A 481 6.42 20.38 10.65
C ALA A 481 5.84 21.65 9.99
N ASP A 482 6.65 22.39 9.22
CA ASP A 482 6.18 23.55 8.45
C ASP A 482 5.21 23.13 7.33
N ILE A 483 5.47 21.98 6.66
CA ILE A 483 4.55 21.39 5.68
C ILE A 483 3.22 21.07 6.34
N GLN A 484 3.21 20.44 7.52
CA GLN A 484 1.98 20.11 8.24
C GLN A 484 1.21 21.38 8.64
N ALA A 485 1.89 22.41 9.18
CA ALA A 485 1.27 23.70 9.48
C ALA A 485 0.61 24.33 8.23
N GLN A 486 1.32 24.32 7.10
CA GLN A 486 0.78 24.84 5.85
C GLN A 486 -0.38 23.98 5.34
N ALA A 487 -0.34 22.66 5.54
CA ALA A 487 -1.43 21.78 5.14
C ALA A 487 -2.72 22.04 5.93
N PHE A 488 -2.67 22.52 7.17
CA PHE A 488 -3.83 23.01 7.91
C PHE A 488 -4.37 24.35 7.37
N ILE A 489 -3.56 25.10 6.63
CA ILE A 489 -3.99 26.33 5.95
C ILE A 489 -4.64 26.00 4.60
N ASP A 490 -4.01 25.15 3.79
CA ASP A 490 -4.47 24.82 2.44
C ASP A 490 -5.56 23.75 2.43
N VAL A 491 -5.56 22.85 3.41
CA VAL A 491 -6.48 21.72 3.62
C VAL A 491 -6.68 20.89 2.33
N PRO A 492 -5.60 20.27 1.81
CA PRO A 492 -5.70 19.47 0.59
C PRO A 492 -6.56 18.21 0.78
N PHE A 493 -6.74 17.77 2.03
CA PHE A 493 -7.64 16.72 2.48
C PHE A 493 -7.89 16.85 3.98
N LEU A 494 -8.94 16.21 4.51
CA LEU A 494 -9.11 16.03 5.95
C LEU A 494 -8.54 14.67 6.38
N PRO A 495 -7.61 14.63 7.35
CA PRO A 495 -7.21 13.38 7.99
C PRO A 495 -8.32 12.92 8.95
N LEU A 496 -8.81 11.69 8.77
CA LEU A 496 -10.00 11.20 9.47
C LEU A 496 -9.68 10.24 10.64
N GLY A 497 -8.39 10.15 11.03
CA GLY A 497 -7.90 9.23 12.04
C GLY A 497 -7.19 8.02 11.46
N GLU A 498 -6.61 7.19 12.33
CA GLU A 498 -5.83 5.99 12.00
C GLU A 498 -6.46 4.74 12.63
N PHE A 499 -6.54 3.65 11.89
CA PHE A 499 -6.91 2.35 12.43
C PHE A 499 -5.85 1.28 12.11
N LEU A 500 -5.71 0.32 13.01
CA LEU A 500 -4.81 -0.82 12.89
C LEU A 500 -5.58 -2.02 12.34
N GLN A 501 -5.37 -2.34 11.07
CA GLN A 501 -6.10 -3.39 10.38
C GLN A 501 -5.71 -4.78 10.89
N PRO A 502 -6.61 -5.55 11.51
CA PRO A 502 -6.32 -6.91 11.90
C PRO A 502 -6.30 -7.86 10.70
N THR A 503 -5.41 -8.83 10.75
CA THR A 503 -5.33 -9.98 9.86
C THR A 503 -5.52 -11.28 10.64
N VAL A 504 -5.97 -12.34 9.97
CA VAL A 504 -6.12 -13.66 10.56
C VAL A 504 -5.24 -14.67 9.84
N GLN A 505 -4.52 -15.46 10.58
CA GLN A 505 -3.64 -16.51 10.07
C GLN A 505 -3.85 -17.81 10.82
N ARG A 506 -3.62 -18.94 10.15
CA ARG A 506 -3.45 -20.23 10.82
C ARG A 506 -2.30 -20.12 11.82
N ARG A 507 -2.46 -20.70 13.00
CA ARG A 507 -1.47 -20.61 14.09
C ARG A 507 -0.14 -21.30 13.77
N ASP A 508 -0.16 -22.28 12.85
CA ASP A 508 1.02 -22.97 12.34
C ASP A 508 1.79 -22.15 11.29
N LEU A 509 1.26 -21.03 10.78
CA LEU A 509 2.03 -20.12 9.94
C LEU A 509 2.98 -19.27 10.79
N LYS A 510 4.27 -19.30 10.41
CA LYS A 510 5.37 -18.56 11.04
C LYS A 510 6.09 -17.72 10.01
N GLY A 511 6.86 -16.74 10.47
CA GLY A 511 7.74 -15.94 9.62
C GLY A 511 7.04 -14.86 8.79
N THR A 512 5.80 -14.50 9.11
CA THR A 512 5.14 -13.33 8.54
C THR A 512 5.92 -12.07 8.89
N LEU A 513 6.24 -11.26 7.89
CA LEU A 513 6.95 -9.99 8.03
C LEU A 513 5.98 -8.83 8.26
N ASN A 514 6.46 -7.73 8.83
CA ASN A 514 5.70 -6.51 9.02
C ASN A 514 5.52 -5.72 7.69
N GLY A 515 4.54 -4.84 7.66
CA GLY A 515 4.32 -3.84 6.62
C GLY A 515 3.17 -4.15 5.68
N MET A 516 3.12 -5.33 5.09
CA MET A 516 2.07 -5.75 4.15
C MET A 516 2.06 -7.27 4.00
N PRO A 517 1.09 -7.88 3.31
CA PRO A 517 1.16 -9.30 2.97
C PRO A 517 2.35 -9.60 2.07
N LEU A 518 3.40 -10.20 2.66
CA LEU A 518 4.61 -10.67 1.98
C LEU A 518 4.67 -12.19 2.13
N PHE A 519 4.90 -12.91 1.03
CA PHE A 519 4.73 -14.37 0.98
C PHE A 519 6.05 -15.14 1.05
N TRP A 520 7.21 -14.47 1.02
CA TRP A 520 8.50 -15.06 1.36
C TRP A 520 8.68 -15.10 2.88
N ASN A 521 9.54 -15.97 3.37
CA ASN A 521 9.77 -16.32 4.77
C ASN A 521 8.59 -16.95 5.51
N VAL A 522 7.39 -16.87 4.98
CA VAL A 522 6.21 -17.53 5.55
C VAL A 522 6.35 -19.04 5.36
N ARG A 523 6.20 -19.79 6.47
CA ARG A 523 6.34 -21.25 6.49
C ARG A 523 5.41 -21.89 7.50
N ARG A 524 5.16 -23.16 7.36
CA ARG A 524 4.51 -23.95 8.41
C ARG A 524 5.55 -24.38 9.47
N GLY A 525 5.13 -24.39 10.74
CA GLY A 525 6.00 -24.79 11.85
C GLY A 525 5.31 -24.85 13.20
#